data_841490c9c47252284d28c25814e8f0ac
#
_entry.id   841490c9c47252284d28c25814e8f0ac
#
_cell.length_a   1.000
_cell.length_b   1.000
_cell.length_c   1.000
_cell.angle_alpha   90.00
_cell.angle_beta   90.00
_cell.angle_gamma   90.00
#
_symmetry.space_group_name_H-M   'P 1'
#
loop_
_entity.id
_entity.type
_entity.pdbx_description
1 polymer ?
#
loop_
_entity_poly.entity_id
_entity_poly.type
_entity_poly.pdbx_seq_one_letter_code
_entity_poly.pdbx_strand_id
1 'polypeptide(L)'
;MVSWEDVILKTCDDHKHNTLTAVYDETTLPTFVCFNEYRPGTIQQVHDYVNKKYDLPVLHIYHSFGEKCLTYGRHQDPVDVCIIQSYGTITYELDKGTPYEVGDIETVTLEPGDVLWIYKGTWHNPIATEPRITLSFSK
;
A
#
# COMPACT_ATOMS: atom_id res chain seq x y z
N MET A 1 -6.49 5.40 13.27
CA MET A 1 -5.74 5.13 12.02
C MET A 1 -6.14 6.19 10.98
N VAL A 2 -5.80 6.05 9.71
CA VAL A 2 -6.11 7.03 8.67
C VAL A 2 -7.59 6.99 8.31
N SER A 3 -8.24 8.17 8.20
CA SER A 3 -9.66 8.26 7.83
C SER A 3 -9.85 8.28 6.31
N TRP A 4 -11.01 7.78 5.85
CA TRP A 4 -11.39 7.87 4.43
C TRP A 4 -11.50 9.32 3.96
N GLU A 5 -11.98 10.22 4.79
CA GLU A 5 -12.06 11.65 4.46
C GLU A 5 -10.69 12.21 4.08
N ASP A 6 -9.67 11.94 4.90
CA ASP A 6 -8.31 12.39 4.63
C ASP A 6 -7.72 11.72 3.38
N VAL A 7 -8.02 10.44 3.15
CA VAL A 7 -7.59 9.74 1.93
C VAL A 7 -8.24 10.35 0.69
N ILE A 8 -9.51 10.71 0.75
CA ILE A 8 -10.21 11.39 -0.37
C ILE A 8 -9.56 12.75 -0.65
N LEU A 9 -9.29 13.56 0.37
CA LEU A 9 -8.62 14.84 0.23
C LEU A 9 -7.25 14.68 -0.41
N LYS A 10 -6.47 13.71 0.06
CA LYS A 10 -5.16 13.41 -0.52
C LYS A 10 -5.26 12.95 -1.97
N THR A 11 -6.22 12.09 -2.28
CA THR A 11 -6.42 11.58 -3.64
C THR A 11 -6.75 12.73 -4.61
N CYS A 12 -7.59 13.65 -4.21
CA CYS A 12 -7.90 14.85 -5.01
C CYS A 12 -6.67 15.72 -5.22
N ASP A 13 -5.86 15.91 -4.19
CA ASP A 13 -4.62 16.70 -4.29
C ASP A 13 -3.59 16.02 -5.19
N ASP A 14 -3.39 14.72 -5.03
CA ASP A 14 -2.50 13.94 -5.89
C ASP A 14 -2.95 13.99 -7.36
N HIS A 15 -4.26 13.88 -7.62
CA HIS A 15 -4.81 13.99 -8.97
C HIS A 15 -4.53 15.37 -9.57
N LYS A 16 -4.76 16.43 -8.81
CA LYS A 16 -4.52 17.82 -9.23
C LYS A 16 -3.04 18.06 -9.61
N HIS A 17 -2.11 17.40 -8.93
CA HIS A 17 -0.68 17.56 -9.14
C HIS A 17 -0.05 16.46 -10.01
N ASN A 18 -0.86 15.61 -10.66
CA ASN A 18 -0.42 14.50 -11.52
C ASN A 18 0.49 13.47 -10.79
N THR A 19 0.25 13.25 -9.52
CA THR A 19 0.97 12.26 -8.70
C THR A 19 0.09 11.09 -8.27
N LEU A 20 -1.12 11.00 -8.79
CA LEU A 20 -2.03 9.87 -8.57
C LEU A 20 -1.82 8.82 -9.64
N THR A 21 -1.67 7.56 -9.21
CA THR A 21 -1.67 6.40 -10.11
C THR A 21 -2.93 5.58 -9.88
N ALA A 22 -3.53 5.08 -10.95
CA ALA A 22 -4.64 4.14 -10.90
C ALA A 22 -4.23 2.84 -11.62
N VAL A 23 -4.33 1.72 -10.92
CA VAL A 23 -4.02 0.39 -11.46
C VAL A 23 -5.32 -0.36 -11.66
N TYR A 24 -5.69 -0.63 -12.91
CA TYR A 24 -6.96 -1.32 -13.24
C TYR A 24 -6.91 -1.92 -14.65
N ASP A 25 -7.85 -2.77 -14.93
CA ASP A 25 -8.16 -3.25 -16.29
C ASP A 25 -9.66 -3.07 -16.60
N GLU A 26 -10.13 -3.61 -17.73
CA GLU A 26 -11.53 -3.45 -18.17
C GLU A 26 -12.55 -4.12 -17.23
N THR A 27 -12.10 -5.05 -16.38
CA THR A 27 -12.99 -5.87 -15.53
C THR A 27 -12.88 -5.52 -14.04
N THR A 28 -11.96 -4.63 -13.67
CA THR A 28 -11.68 -4.33 -12.27
C THR A 28 -11.96 -2.87 -11.93
N LEU A 29 -12.27 -2.61 -10.67
CA LEU A 29 -12.18 -1.27 -10.12
C LEU A 29 -10.72 -0.92 -9.86
N PRO A 30 -10.35 0.37 -9.95
CA PRO A 30 -8.97 0.75 -9.75
C PRO A 30 -8.51 0.58 -8.29
N THR A 31 -7.24 0.23 -8.14
CA THR A 31 -6.45 0.57 -6.96
C THR A 31 -5.77 1.89 -7.23
N PHE A 32 -6.00 2.86 -6.35
CA PHE A 32 -5.33 4.16 -6.42
C PHE A 32 -4.09 4.15 -5.55
N VAL A 33 -3.06 4.84 -6.03
CA VAL A 33 -1.82 5.03 -5.27
C VAL A 33 -1.50 6.52 -5.21
N CYS A 34 -1.38 7.04 -4.00
CA CYS A 34 -1.04 8.44 -3.72
C CYS A 34 0.43 8.54 -3.36
N PHE A 35 1.17 9.45 -4.00
CA PHE A 35 2.62 9.54 -3.91
C PHE A 35 3.15 10.86 -3.36
N ASN A 36 2.39 11.98 -3.44
CA ASN A 36 2.93 13.29 -3.07
C ASN A 36 3.04 13.48 -1.54
N GLU A 37 3.62 14.59 -1.13
CA GLU A 37 3.87 14.88 0.29
C GLU A 37 2.73 15.63 1.00
N TYR A 38 1.60 15.84 0.35
CA TYR A 38 0.42 16.37 1.01
C TYR A 38 -0.19 15.32 1.94
N ARG A 39 -0.28 15.64 3.21
CA ARG A 39 -0.69 14.69 4.27
C ARG A 39 -1.76 15.32 5.16
N PRO A 40 -3.03 15.36 4.73
CA PRO A 40 -4.08 15.95 5.55
C PRO A 40 -4.38 15.13 6.81
N GLY A 41 -4.63 15.81 7.91
CA GLY A 41 -5.20 15.27 9.16
C GLY A 41 -4.53 14.01 9.70
N THR A 42 -5.27 12.92 9.74
CA THR A 42 -4.82 11.63 10.28
C THR A 42 -3.62 11.04 9.52
N ILE A 43 -3.47 11.38 8.25
CA ILE A 43 -2.32 10.92 7.44
C ILE A 43 -1.03 11.53 8.00
N GLN A 44 -1.03 12.83 8.29
CA GLN A 44 0.14 13.50 8.88
C GLN A 44 0.48 12.93 10.26
N GLN A 45 -0.54 12.64 11.08
CA GLN A 45 -0.34 12.07 12.41
C GLN A 45 0.34 10.69 12.35
N VAL A 46 -0.13 9.82 11.47
CA VAL A 46 0.46 8.48 11.30
C VAL A 46 1.86 8.57 10.71
N HIS A 47 2.06 9.43 9.71
CA HIS A 47 3.37 9.65 9.11
C HIS A 47 4.40 10.12 10.16
N ASP A 48 4.06 11.11 10.96
CA ASP A 48 4.95 11.64 11.98
C ASP A 48 5.33 10.57 13.01
N TYR A 49 4.35 9.78 13.44
CA TYR A 49 4.59 8.68 14.38
C TYR A 49 5.56 7.63 13.81
N VAL A 50 5.30 7.16 12.60
CA VAL A 50 6.12 6.12 11.96
C VAL A 50 7.51 6.64 11.62
N ASN A 51 7.61 7.84 11.08
CA ASN A 51 8.89 8.45 10.74
C ASN A 51 9.77 8.68 11.98
N LYS A 52 9.17 9.16 13.07
CA LYS A 52 9.89 9.35 14.34
C LYS A 52 10.40 8.04 14.93
N LYS A 53 9.58 6.97 14.83
CA LYS A 53 9.91 5.68 15.44
C LYS A 53 10.88 4.85 14.60
N TYR A 54 10.76 4.88 13.28
CA TYR A 54 11.47 3.97 12.37
C TYR A 54 12.34 4.67 11.32
N ASP A 55 12.35 6.01 11.29
CA ASP A 55 13.07 6.78 10.25
C ASP A 55 12.63 6.39 8.82
N LEU A 56 11.32 6.41 8.58
CA LEU A 56 10.70 6.07 7.30
C LEU A 56 9.89 7.27 6.78
N PRO A 57 10.53 8.25 6.12
CA PRO A 57 9.87 9.49 5.73
C PRO A 57 8.97 9.38 4.50
N VAL A 58 9.13 8.35 3.67
CA VAL A 58 8.36 8.19 2.44
C VAL A 58 7.10 7.39 2.75
N LEU A 59 5.95 7.92 2.34
CA LEU A 59 4.65 7.27 2.49
C LEU A 59 3.94 7.21 1.16
N HIS A 60 3.58 6.02 0.73
CA HIS A 60 2.63 5.80 -0.36
C HIS A 60 1.34 5.22 0.22
N ILE A 61 0.19 5.70 -0.25
CA ILE A 61 -1.11 5.20 0.21
C ILE A 61 -1.79 4.47 -0.94
N TYR A 62 -2.10 3.21 -0.70
CA TYR A 62 -2.86 2.35 -1.61
C TYR A 62 -4.28 2.24 -1.10
N HIS A 63 -5.27 2.53 -1.95
CA HIS A 63 -6.66 2.35 -1.57
C HIS A 63 -7.52 1.88 -2.74
N SER A 64 -8.55 1.13 -2.41
CA SER A 64 -9.49 0.57 -3.39
C SER A 64 -10.86 0.38 -2.74
N PHE A 65 -11.90 0.25 -3.58
CA PHE A 65 -13.29 0.31 -3.12
C PHE A 65 -14.10 -0.95 -3.40
N GLY A 66 -13.53 -1.95 -4.07
CA GLY A 66 -14.29 -3.09 -4.56
C GLY A 66 -13.74 -4.45 -4.19
N GLU A 67 -14.49 -5.48 -4.58
CA GLU A 67 -14.12 -6.88 -4.38
C GLU A 67 -13.10 -7.38 -5.42
N LYS A 68 -13.04 -6.71 -6.57
CA LYS A 68 -12.08 -7.01 -7.64
C LYS A 68 -11.29 -5.75 -7.95
N CYS A 69 -10.13 -5.62 -7.34
CA CYS A 69 -9.23 -4.52 -7.57
C CYS A 69 -7.88 -5.05 -8.00
N LEU A 70 -7.39 -4.57 -9.12
CA LEU A 70 -6.07 -4.93 -9.60
C LEU A 70 -5.01 -4.30 -8.70
N THR A 71 -3.92 -5.02 -8.48
CA THR A 71 -2.73 -4.52 -7.80
C THR A 71 -1.55 -4.53 -8.78
N TYR A 72 -0.35 -4.14 -8.33
CA TYR A 72 0.84 -4.26 -9.16
C TYR A 72 1.29 -5.70 -9.41
N GLY A 73 0.61 -6.68 -8.80
CA GLY A 73 0.96 -8.07 -8.94
C GLY A 73 2.26 -8.42 -8.22
N ARG A 74 2.86 -9.53 -8.65
CA ARG A 74 4.10 -10.00 -8.05
C ARG A 74 5.28 -9.12 -8.45
N HIS A 75 5.95 -8.54 -7.47
CA HIS A 75 7.14 -7.69 -7.66
C HIS A 75 8.02 -7.70 -6.41
N GLN A 76 9.17 -7.08 -6.52
CA GLN A 76 10.04 -6.79 -5.37
C GLN A 76 10.38 -5.30 -5.37
N ASP A 77 10.65 -4.77 -4.20
CA ASP A 77 11.05 -3.37 -4.04
C ASP A 77 12.58 -3.26 -3.86
N PRO A 78 13.16 -2.13 -4.30
CA PRO A 78 14.59 -1.89 -4.15
C PRO A 78 14.99 -1.45 -2.74
N VAL A 79 14.03 -1.34 -1.83
CA VAL A 79 14.19 -0.91 -0.44
C VAL A 79 13.33 -1.78 0.48
N ASP A 80 13.63 -1.76 1.79
CA ASP A 80 12.74 -2.33 2.79
C ASP A 80 11.48 -1.46 2.91
N VAL A 81 10.33 -2.11 3.03
CA VAL A 81 9.04 -1.42 3.23
C VAL A 81 8.34 -1.90 4.49
N CYS A 82 7.71 -0.96 5.17
CA CYS A 82 6.86 -1.23 6.32
C CYS A 82 5.41 -1.00 5.90
N ILE A 83 4.64 -2.07 5.84
CA ILE A 83 3.22 -2.02 5.48
C ILE A 83 2.40 -1.94 6.76
N ILE A 84 1.50 -0.96 6.81
CA ILE A 84 0.54 -0.81 7.92
C ILE A 84 -0.85 -0.82 7.32
N GLN A 85 -1.68 -1.79 7.70
CA GLN A 85 -3.06 -1.85 7.25
C GLN A 85 -3.90 -0.89 8.08
N SER A 86 -4.67 -0.04 7.41
CA SER A 86 -5.47 1.00 8.06
C SER A 86 -6.97 0.74 8.01
N TYR A 87 -7.47 0.19 6.90
CA TYR A 87 -8.88 -0.12 6.72
C TYR A 87 -9.03 -1.38 5.86
N GLY A 88 -10.00 -2.23 6.20
CA GLY A 88 -10.22 -3.48 5.49
C GLY A 88 -9.07 -4.46 5.67
N THR A 89 -9.11 -5.55 4.91
CA THR A 89 -8.05 -6.57 4.92
C THR A 89 -7.29 -6.59 3.60
N ILE A 90 -6.05 -7.03 3.65
CA ILE A 90 -5.24 -7.33 2.47
C ILE A 90 -4.43 -8.58 2.73
N THR A 91 -4.24 -9.38 1.69
CA THR A 91 -3.39 -10.57 1.76
C THR A 91 -2.15 -10.35 0.91
N TYR A 92 -0.99 -10.66 1.46
CA TYR A 92 0.28 -10.68 0.75
C TYR A 92 0.74 -12.11 0.57
N GLU A 93 1.08 -12.48 -0.67
CA GLU A 93 1.84 -13.68 -0.96
C GLU A 93 3.31 -13.28 -1.05
N LEU A 94 4.15 -13.90 -0.22
CA LEU A 94 5.59 -13.62 -0.14
C LEU A 94 6.37 -14.83 -0.66
N ASP A 95 7.39 -14.61 -1.47
CA ASP A 95 8.24 -15.68 -1.97
C ASP A 95 9.69 -15.22 -2.17
N LYS A 96 10.61 -16.18 -2.27
CA LYS A 96 12.04 -15.95 -2.52
C LYS A 96 12.49 -16.53 -3.87
N GLY A 97 11.58 -16.57 -4.83
CA GLY A 97 11.88 -17.05 -6.17
C GLY A 97 12.71 -16.06 -7.02
N THR A 98 12.57 -16.17 -8.31
CA THR A 98 13.24 -15.33 -9.30
C THR A 98 12.22 -14.51 -10.09
N PRO A 99 12.64 -13.59 -10.98
CA PRO A 99 11.71 -12.91 -11.87
C PRO A 99 10.88 -13.85 -12.75
N TYR A 100 11.38 -15.05 -13.00
CA TYR A 100 10.76 -16.02 -13.92
C TYR A 100 10.10 -17.20 -13.23
N GLU A 101 10.39 -17.43 -11.95
CA GLU A 101 9.93 -18.60 -11.21
C GLU A 101 9.55 -18.21 -9.78
N VAL A 102 8.29 -18.46 -9.43
CA VAL A 102 7.77 -18.23 -8.07
C VAL A 102 8.37 -19.30 -7.16
N GLY A 103 8.92 -18.85 -6.02
CA GLY A 103 9.39 -19.74 -4.95
C GLY A 103 8.24 -20.25 -4.08
N ASP A 104 8.60 -20.89 -2.96
CA ASP A 104 7.61 -21.28 -1.96
C ASP A 104 6.88 -20.05 -1.42
N ILE A 105 5.54 -20.10 -1.43
CA ILE A 105 4.70 -18.97 -1.05
C ILE A 105 4.36 -19.05 0.44
N GLU A 106 4.62 -17.96 1.14
CA GLU A 106 4.08 -17.68 2.47
C GLU A 106 2.97 -16.63 2.33
N THR A 107 1.80 -16.92 2.88
CA THR A 107 0.63 -16.02 2.81
C THR A 107 0.42 -15.33 4.15
N VAL A 108 0.29 -14.01 4.11
CA VAL A 108 0.04 -13.17 5.30
C VAL A 108 -1.18 -12.29 5.03
N THR A 109 -2.19 -12.38 5.89
CA THR A 109 -3.37 -11.50 5.83
C THR A 109 -3.29 -10.45 6.91
N LEU A 110 -3.41 -9.18 6.53
CA LEU A 110 -3.36 -8.05 7.43
C LEU A 110 -4.75 -7.49 7.67
N GLU A 111 -5.07 -7.29 8.95
CA GLU A 111 -6.25 -6.56 9.41
C GLU A 111 -5.87 -5.17 9.89
N PRO A 112 -6.82 -4.22 10.08
CA PRO A 112 -6.51 -2.88 10.56
C PRO A 112 -5.67 -2.89 11.83
N GLY A 113 -4.55 -2.19 11.80
CA GLY A 113 -3.56 -2.13 12.88
C GLY A 113 -2.40 -3.09 12.71
N ASP A 114 -2.49 -4.07 11.82
CA ASP A 114 -1.38 -5.01 11.57
C ASP A 114 -0.26 -4.34 10.80
N VAL A 115 0.96 -4.79 11.06
CA VAL A 115 2.21 -4.29 10.47
C VAL A 115 2.97 -5.46 9.85
N LEU A 116 3.41 -5.28 8.61
CA LEU A 116 4.24 -6.25 7.90
C LEU A 116 5.51 -5.55 7.37
N TRP A 117 6.67 -6.06 7.74
CA TRP A 117 7.92 -5.66 7.14
C TRP A 117 8.22 -6.58 5.94
N ILE A 118 8.40 -5.98 4.77
CA ILE A 118 8.83 -6.69 3.56
C ILE A 118 10.24 -6.21 3.24
N TYR A 119 11.22 -7.08 3.41
CA TYR A 119 12.62 -6.72 3.18
C TYR A 119 12.94 -6.66 1.69
N LYS A 120 13.87 -5.78 1.36
CA LYS A 120 14.41 -5.62 0.01
C LYS A 120 14.70 -6.98 -0.64
N GLY A 121 14.24 -7.14 -1.87
CA GLY A 121 14.44 -8.36 -2.64
C GLY A 121 13.48 -9.50 -2.36
N THR A 122 12.54 -9.32 -1.44
CA THR A 122 11.46 -10.28 -1.22
C THR A 122 10.37 -10.06 -2.26
N TRP A 123 10.07 -11.07 -3.07
CA TRP A 123 8.95 -11.04 -3.99
C TRP A 123 7.65 -11.03 -3.20
N HIS A 124 6.74 -10.15 -3.57
CA HIS A 124 5.44 -10.07 -2.92
C HIS A 124 4.34 -9.74 -3.93
N ASN A 125 3.15 -10.27 -3.66
CA ASN A 125 1.97 -10.08 -4.48
C ASN A 125 0.81 -9.69 -3.56
N PRO A 126 0.39 -8.41 -3.55
CA PRO A 126 -0.76 -7.99 -2.77
C PRO A 126 -2.06 -8.41 -3.46
N ILE A 127 -3.01 -8.92 -2.67
CA ILE A 127 -4.33 -9.35 -3.13
C ILE A 127 -5.37 -8.58 -2.33
N ALA A 128 -6.11 -7.71 -3.03
CA ALA A 128 -7.16 -6.88 -2.45
C ALA A 128 -8.54 -7.37 -2.92
N THR A 129 -9.36 -7.85 -1.99
CA THR A 129 -10.68 -8.45 -2.27
C THR A 129 -11.84 -7.70 -1.62
N GLU A 130 -11.55 -6.60 -0.94
CA GLU A 130 -12.56 -5.73 -0.31
C GLU A 130 -12.05 -4.29 -0.23
N PRO A 131 -12.91 -3.30 0.10
CA PRO A 131 -12.43 -1.93 0.31
C PRO A 131 -11.31 -1.87 1.33
N ARG A 132 -10.23 -1.15 0.98
CA ARG A 132 -9.03 -1.12 1.83
C ARG A 132 -8.29 0.21 1.77
N ILE A 133 -7.58 0.50 2.84
CA ILE A 133 -6.52 1.52 2.89
C ILE A 133 -5.27 0.84 3.45
N THR A 134 -4.21 0.84 2.67
CA THR A 134 -2.91 0.27 3.03
C THR A 134 -1.84 1.34 2.93
N LEU A 135 -1.06 1.48 3.99
CA LEU A 135 0.03 2.46 4.08
C LEU A 135 1.36 1.74 3.85
N SER A 136 2.18 2.26 2.94
CA SER A 136 3.51 1.72 2.66
C SER A 136 4.56 2.78 2.98
N PHE A 137 5.36 2.52 3.99
CA PHE A 137 6.43 3.40 4.43
C PHE A 137 7.78 2.87 3.97
N SER A 138 8.66 3.77 3.54
CA SER A 138 10.02 3.46 3.15
C SER A 138 10.98 4.64 3.38
N LYS A 139 12.23 4.40 3.05
CA LYS A 139 13.29 5.39 3.20
C LYS A 139 13.69 6.04 1.88
#